data_f11a416fd766c384b52eabc6e454c99f
#
_entry.id   f11a416fd766c384b52eabc6e454c99f
#
_cell.length_a   1.000
_cell.length_b   1.000
_cell.length_c   1.000
_cell.angle_alpha   90.00
_cell.angle_beta   90.00
_cell.angle_gamma   90.00
#
_symmetry.space_group_name_H-M   'P 1'
#
loop_
_entity.id
_entity.type
_entity.pdbx_description
1 polymer ?
#
loop_
_entity_poly.entity_id
_entity_poly.type
_entity_poly.pdbx_seq_one_letter_code
_entity_poly.pdbx_strand_id
1 'polypeptide(L)'
;MKRNISHLLYIVAIGFFTSCSDFLDVAPKDKVLEEDQYKTEAGIHGALNGLYRQLISTSLYGANLSQTALDAMGHFYTYPPSQPSGNKLSATLFFLCNGRSEEYGAAESIFADIWKSGYNTLLNINYFLKSMEGSTAVISSNNKDV
;
A
#
# COMPACT_ATOMS: atom_id res chain seq x y z
N MET A 1 58.71 -31.47 9.65
CA MET A 1 57.69 -30.76 10.49
C MET A 1 57.00 -29.61 9.75
N LYS A 2 57.67 -28.72 9.00
CA LYS A 2 57.02 -27.58 8.29
C LYS A 2 55.93 -27.98 7.28
N ARG A 3 56.07 -29.10 6.58
CA ARG A 3 55.13 -29.55 5.53
C ARG A 3 53.76 -29.98 6.10
N ASN A 4 53.73 -30.57 7.27
CA ASN A 4 52.48 -31.03 7.89
C ASN A 4 51.68 -29.86 8.50
N ILE A 5 52.33 -28.78 8.90
CA ILE A 5 51.69 -27.57 9.42
C ILE A 5 50.99 -26.84 8.28
N SER A 6 51.56 -26.82 7.09
CA SER A 6 50.92 -26.22 5.90
C SER A 6 49.60 -26.93 5.54
N HIS A 7 49.59 -28.27 5.55
CA HIS A 7 48.33 -29.02 5.27
C HIS A 7 47.27 -28.81 6.33
N LEU A 8 47.65 -28.68 7.60
CA LEU A 8 46.72 -28.37 8.69
C LEU A 8 46.09 -26.98 8.51
N LEU A 9 46.88 -26.00 8.10
CA LEU A 9 46.43 -24.64 7.80
C LEU A 9 45.44 -24.59 6.62
N TYR A 10 45.65 -25.37 5.57
CA TYR A 10 44.68 -25.46 4.45
C TYR A 10 43.37 -26.12 4.86
N ILE A 11 43.39 -27.15 5.70
CA ILE A 11 42.17 -27.83 6.19
C ILE A 11 41.34 -26.86 7.07
N VAL A 12 41.99 -26.08 7.94
CA VAL A 12 41.33 -25.08 8.75
C VAL A 12 40.75 -23.96 7.90
N ALA A 13 41.50 -23.49 6.87
CA ALA A 13 40.99 -22.44 5.96
C ALA A 13 39.76 -22.91 5.18
N ILE A 14 39.70 -24.14 4.69
CA ILE A 14 38.57 -24.72 3.96
C ILE A 14 37.35 -24.85 4.89
N GLY A 15 37.52 -25.17 6.18
CA GLY A 15 36.45 -25.27 7.18
C GLY A 15 35.75 -23.95 7.45
N PHE A 16 36.38 -22.79 7.27
CA PHE A 16 35.79 -21.49 7.43
C PHE A 16 34.86 -21.08 6.28
N PHE A 17 34.97 -21.67 5.10
CA PHE A 17 34.13 -21.34 3.94
C PHE A 17 32.83 -22.12 3.87
N THR A 18 32.60 -23.12 4.73
CA THR A 18 31.36 -23.90 4.78
C THR A 18 30.33 -23.32 5.75
N SER A 19 30.56 -22.10 6.31
CA SER A 19 29.72 -21.51 7.33
C SER A 19 28.53 -20.76 6.70
N CYS A 20 27.34 -21.31 6.93
CA CYS A 20 26.08 -20.57 7.08
C CYS A 20 25.47 -19.90 5.84
N SER A 21 25.02 -20.66 4.85
CA SER A 21 23.98 -20.19 3.93
C SER A 21 22.61 -20.06 4.62
N ASP A 22 22.27 -20.98 5.51
CA ASP A 22 20.96 -21.01 6.20
C ASP A 22 20.77 -19.93 7.28
N PHE A 23 21.87 -19.35 7.78
CA PHE A 23 21.77 -18.31 8.81
C PHE A 23 21.27 -16.96 8.26
N LEU A 24 21.42 -16.73 6.96
CA LEU A 24 20.99 -15.50 6.29
C LEU A 24 19.58 -15.61 5.70
N ASP A 25 19.02 -16.80 5.62
CA ASP A 25 17.66 -17.05 5.11
C ASP A 25 16.64 -17.01 6.25
N VAL A 26 16.62 -15.88 6.94
CA VAL A 26 15.61 -15.60 7.98
C VAL A 26 14.40 -14.99 7.32
N ALA A 27 13.39 -15.80 7.05
CA ALA A 27 12.07 -15.29 6.71
C ALA A 27 11.58 -14.33 7.83
N PRO A 28 11.19 -13.09 7.52
CA PRO A 28 10.69 -12.15 8.54
C PRO A 28 9.48 -12.75 9.22
N LYS A 29 9.54 -12.99 10.53
CA LYS A 29 8.44 -13.57 11.33
C LYS A 29 7.17 -12.70 11.33
N ASP A 30 7.31 -11.43 11.00
CA ASP A 30 6.25 -10.43 11.04
C ASP A 30 5.61 -10.16 9.66
N LYS A 31 6.08 -10.82 8.60
CA LYS A 31 5.52 -10.67 7.25
C LYS A 31 5.05 -12.03 6.76
N VAL A 32 3.78 -12.13 6.48
CA VAL A 32 3.25 -13.25 5.72
C VAL A 32 3.88 -13.17 4.33
N LEU A 33 4.58 -14.23 3.89
CA LEU A 33 5.10 -14.30 2.53
C LEU A 33 3.90 -14.23 1.58
N GLU A 34 4.03 -13.47 0.51
CA GLU A 34 2.95 -13.27 -0.48
C GLU A 34 2.41 -14.63 -0.98
N GLU A 35 3.31 -15.60 -1.19
CA GLU A 35 2.94 -16.95 -1.60
C GLU A 35 2.08 -17.70 -0.57
N ASP A 36 2.23 -17.44 0.72
CA ASP A 36 1.48 -18.10 1.79
C ASP A 36 0.14 -17.42 2.07
N GLN A 37 0.04 -16.12 1.78
CA GLN A 37 -1.17 -15.34 2.02
C GLN A 37 -2.37 -15.87 1.23
N TYR A 38 -2.17 -16.28 -0.01
CA TYR A 38 -3.23 -16.77 -0.89
C TYR A 38 -3.50 -18.28 -0.81
N LYS A 39 -2.82 -18.99 0.10
CA LYS A 39 -3.04 -20.42 0.33
C LYS A 39 -4.20 -20.70 1.29
N THR A 40 -4.66 -19.71 2.03
CA THR A 40 -5.71 -19.87 3.03
C THR A 40 -6.84 -18.88 2.83
N GLU A 41 -8.07 -19.29 3.15
CA GLU A 41 -9.26 -18.41 3.12
C GLU A 41 -9.05 -17.15 3.98
N ALA A 42 -8.52 -17.30 5.18
CA ALA A 42 -8.22 -16.16 6.07
C ALA A 42 -7.21 -15.17 5.45
N GLY A 43 -6.21 -15.66 4.75
CA GLY A 43 -5.24 -14.84 4.04
C GLY A 43 -5.87 -14.05 2.88
N ILE A 44 -6.76 -14.69 2.11
CA ILE A 44 -7.53 -14.04 1.03
C ILE A 44 -8.41 -12.93 1.60
N HIS A 45 -9.17 -13.19 2.67
CA HIS A 45 -9.98 -12.18 3.34
C HIS A 45 -9.11 -11.05 3.90
N GLY A 46 -7.94 -11.36 4.45
CA GLY A 46 -6.97 -10.35 4.90
C GLY A 46 -6.50 -9.44 3.77
N ALA A 47 -6.17 -10.00 2.61
CA ALA A 47 -5.78 -9.26 1.42
C ALA A 47 -6.93 -8.37 0.91
N LEU A 48 -8.15 -8.92 0.80
CA LEU A 48 -9.33 -8.18 0.40
C LEU A 48 -9.64 -7.01 1.34
N ASN A 49 -9.60 -7.23 2.65
CA ASN A 49 -9.75 -6.18 3.65
C ASN A 49 -8.67 -5.09 3.51
N GLY A 50 -7.45 -5.47 3.14
CA GLY A 50 -6.37 -4.55 2.82
C GLY A 50 -6.72 -3.62 1.65
N LEU A 51 -7.34 -4.14 0.59
CA LEU A 51 -7.82 -3.36 -0.56
C LEU A 51 -8.94 -2.38 -0.16
N TYR A 52 -9.92 -2.83 0.62
CA TYR A 52 -10.96 -1.93 1.15
C TYR A 52 -10.37 -0.81 2.02
N ARG A 53 -9.36 -1.12 2.84
CA ARG A 53 -8.66 -0.08 3.62
C ARG A 53 -7.95 0.95 2.74
N GLN A 54 -7.43 0.57 1.59
CA GLN A 54 -6.85 1.53 0.65
C GLN A 54 -7.95 2.44 0.05
N LEU A 55 -9.10 1.89 -0.32
CA LEU A 55 -10.23 2.65 -0.84
C LEU A 55 -10.77 3.67 0.15
N ILE A 56 -10.82 3.36 1.45
CA ILE A 56 -11.26 4.30 2.50
C ILE A 56 -10.13 5.24 2.98
N SER A 57 -9.01 5.31 2.29
CA SER A 57 -7.97 6.30 2.58
C SER A 57 -8.50 7.72 2.39
N THR A 58 -7.89 8.68 3.10
CA THR A 58 -8.24 10.11 2.98
C THR A 58 -8.16 10.63 1.55
N SER A 59 -7.20 10.13 0.78
CA SER A 59 -7.01 10.51 -0.63
C SER A 59 -8.13 10.02 -1.55
N LEU A 60 -8.89 9.00 -1.15
CA LEU A 60 -9.98 8.43 -1.94
C LEU A 60 -11.33 8.64 -1.23
N TYR A 61 -12.09 7.55 -1.02
CA TYR A 61 -13.45 7.60 -0.46
C TYR A 61 -13.50 7.96 1.02
N GLY A 62 -12.38 7.92 1.76
CA GLY A 62 -12.35 8.36 3.15
C GLY A 62 -12.56 9.88 3.33
N ALA A 63 -12.21 10.68 2.34
CA ALA A 63 -12.49 12.12 2.37
C ALA A 63 -12.59 12.75 0.98
N ASN A 64 -11.54 12.70 0.14
CA ASN A 64 -11.44 13.55 -1.05
C ASN A 64 -12.51 13.27 -2.11
N LEU A 65 -12.91 12.01 -2.29
CA LEU A 65 -13.95 11.62 -3.24
C LEU A 65 -15.37 11.61 -2.67
N SER A 66 -15.56 11.82 -1.37
CA SER A 66 -16.86 11.66 -0.73
C SER A 66 -17.32 12.88 0.07
N GLN A 67 -16.41 13.64 0.69
CA GLN A 67 -16.76 14.65 1.69
C GLN A 67 -16.03 15.97 1.55
N THR A 68 -14.98 16.06 0.72
CA THR A 68 -14.16 17.27 0.65
C THR A 68 -14.04 17.82 -0.75
N ALA A 69 -13.15 17.31 -1.59
CA ALA A 69 -12.84 17.95 -2.86
C ALA A 69 -14.01 17.92 -3.84
N LEU A 70 -14.68 16.77 -4.02
CA LEU A 70 -15.82 16.67 -4.94
C LEU A 70 -17.03 17.44 -4.44
N ASP A 71 -17.34 17.37 -3.12
CA ASP A 71 -18.45 18.10 -2.55
C ASP A 71 -18.22 19.61 -2.61
N ALA A 72 -16.97 20.07 -2.41
CA ALA A 72 -16.62 21.47 -2.60
C ALA A 72 -16.82 21.93 -4.04
N MET A 73 -16.39 21.13 -5.01
CA MET A 73 -16.58 21.41 -6.45
C MET A 73 -18.05 21.33 -6.86
N GLY A 74 -18.82 20.43 -6.23
CA GLY A 74 -20.26 20.28 -6.42
C GLY A 74 -21.09 21.38 -5.74
N HIS A 75 -20.46 22.31 -5.04
CA HIS A 75 -21.13 23.38 -4.28
C HIS A 75 -22.14 22.86 -3.23
N PHE A 76 -21.90 21.67 -2.65
CA PHE A 76 -22.76 21.13 -1.60
C PHE A 76 -22.62 21.88 -0.27
N TYR A 77 -21.58 22.68 -0.11
CA TYR A 77 -21.40 23.62 0.98
C TYR A 77 -20.79 24.92 0.50
N THR A 78 -21.03 25.99 1.26
CA THR A 78 -20.49 27.32 0.98
C THR A 78 -19.43 27.68 2.01
N TYR A 79 -18.34 28.28 1.54
CA TYR A 79 -17.36 28.90 2.41
C TYR A 79 -17.67 30.39 2.59
N PRO A 80 -17.40 30.98 3.79
CA PRO A 80 -17.54 32.41 3.98
C PRO A 80 -16.71 33.18 2.95
N PRO A 81 -17.14 34.40 2.58
CA PRO A 81 -16.47 35.20 1.53
C PRO A 81 -15.03 35.63 1.87
N SER A 82 -14.64 35.53 3.13
CA SER A 82 -13.27 35.79 3.58
C SER A 82 -12.40 34.53 3.49
N GLN A 83 -11.23 34.69 2.90
CA GLN A 83 -10.25 33.62 2.82
C GLN A 83 -9.94 33.04 4.21
N PRO A 84 -10.03 31.72 4.41
CA PRO A 84 -9.70 31.13 5.68
C PRO A 84 -8.20 31.27 5.98
N SER A 85 -7.89 31.78 7.16
CA SER A 85 -6.50 31.88 7.63
C SER A 85 -6.04 30.58 8.27
N GLY A 86 -4.89 30.09 7.87
CA GLY A 86 -4.08 29.16 8.67
C GLY A 86 -4.08 27.69 8.30
N ASN A 87 -4.93 27.17 7.40
CA ASN A 87 -4.91 25.75 7.03
C ASN A 87 -4.96 25.58 5.50
N LYS A 88 -3.97 24.89 4.94
CA LYS A 88 -3.87 24.63 3.49
C LYS A 88 -5.14 23.93 2.94
N LEU A 89 -5.69 22.96 3.67
CA LEU A 89 -6.90 22.25 3.24
C LEU A 89 -8.09 23.20 3.17
N SER A 90 -8.30 24.04 4.18
CA SER A 90 -9.40 25.01 4.20
C SER A 90 -9.28 26.04 3.08
N ALA A 91 -8.07 26.51 2.77
CA ALA A 91 -7.82 27.38 1.64
C ALA A 91 -8.17 26.69 0.31
N THR A 92 -7.70 25.45 0.11
CA THR A 92 -8.00 24.68 -1.09
C THR A 92 -9.51 24.47 -1.28
N LEU A 93 -10.24 24.09 -0.24
CA LEU A 93 -11.68 23.91 -0.30
C LEU A 93 -12.42 25.22 -0.59
N PHE A 94 -11.95 26.35 -0.01
CA PHE A 94 -12.45 27.67 -0.33
C PHE A 94 -12.34 28.00 -1.82
N PHE A 95 -11.17 27.75 -2.45
CA PHE A 95 -10.96 27.99 -3.87
C PHE A 95 -11.80 27.06 -4.74
N LEU A 96 -11.89 25.78 -4.40
CA LEU A 96 -12.74 24.82 -5.11
C LEU A 96 -14.22 25.21 -5.06
N CYS A 97 -14.74 25.62 -3.91
CA CYS A 97 -16.13 26.06 -3.76
C CYS A 97 -16.45 27.35 -4.54
N ASN A 98 -15.48 28.26 -4.67
CA ASN A 98 -15.70 29.55 -5.33
C ASN A 98 -15.30 29.59 -6.80
N GLY A 99 -14.82 28.48 -7.37
CA GLY A 99 -14.41 28.39 -8.76
C GLY A 99 -13.25 29.32 -9.14
N ARG A 100 -12.43 29.73 -8.17
CA ARG A 100 -11.34 30.69 -8.40
C ARG A 100 -10.12 29.97 -8.95
N SER A 101 -9.79 30.29 -10.18
CA SER A 101 -8.68 29.67 -10.93
C SER A 101 -7.28 30.10 -10.49
N GLU A 102 -7.18 31.17 -9.70
CA GLU A 102 -5.91 31.83 -9.40
C GLU A 102 -5.01 31.02 -8.46
N GLU A 103 -5.54 29.98 -7.80
CA GLU A 103 -4.79 29.12 -6.88
C GLU A 103 -5.03 27.61 -7.09
N TYR A 104 -5.19 27.18 -8.32
CA TYR A 104 -5.27 25.74 -8.66
C TYR A 104 -4.08 24.93 -8.14
N GLY A 105 -2.93 25.55 -7.90
CA GLY A 105 -1.77 24.89 -7.32
C GLY A 105 -2.02 24.26 -5.94
N ALA A 106 -2.95 24.81 -5.16
CA ALA A 106 -3.33 24.21 -3.89
C ALA A 106 -4.23 22.97 -4.08
N ALA A 107 -5.07 22.96 -5.11
CA ALA A 107 -5.95 21.85 -5.47
C ALA A 107 -5.17 20.73 -6.19
N GLU A 108 -4.12 21.08 -6.94
CA GLU A 108 -3.31 20.14 -7.71
C GLU A 108 -2.80 18.99 -6.84
N SER A 109 -2.34 19.27 -5.63
CA SER A 109 -1.85 18.23 -4.70
C SER A 109 -2.95 17.24 -4.31
N ILE A 110 -4.19 17.70 -4.13
CA ILE A 110 -5.33 16.82 -3.81
C ILE A 110 -5.65 15.91 -5.00
N PHE A 111 -5.71 16.46 -6.20
CA PHE A 111 -5.97 15.67 -7.42
C PHE A 111 -4.82 14.70 -7.72
N ALA A 112 -3.57 15.12 -7.52
CA ALA A 112 -2.41 14.24 -7.65
C ALA A 112 -2.46 13.07 -6.65
N ASP A 113 -2.87 13.34 -5.40
CA ASP A 113 -3.03 12.31 -4.37
C ASP A 113 -4.18 11.35 -4.71
N ILE A 114 -5.32 11.84 -5.20
CA ILE A 114 -6.43 11.00 -5.68
C ILE A 114 -5.94 10.10 -6.83
N TRP A 115 -5.28 10.68 -7.82
CA TRP A 115 -4.76 9.96 -8.98
C TRP A 115 -3.78 8.86 -8.56
N LYS A 116 -2.74 9.24 -7.81
CA LYS A 116 -1.72 8.32 -7.34
C LYS A 116 -2.30 7.18 -6.48
N SER A 117 -3.17 7.52 -5.53
CA SER A 117 -3.80 6.53 -4.65
C SER A 117 -4.75 5.62 -5.42
N GLY A 118 -5.52 6.16 -6.37
CA GLY A 118 -6.42 5.40 -7.24
C GLY A 118 -5.67 4.37 -8.08
N TYR A 119 -4.62 4.80 -8.79
CA TYR A 119 -3.83 3.88 -9.61
C TYR A 119 -3.04 2.85 -8.78
N ASN A 120 -2.56 3.25 -7.60
CA ASN A 120 -1.92 2.29 -6.69
C ASN A 120 -2.91 1.24 -6.18
N THR A 121 -4.14 1.63 -5.87
CA THR A 121 -5.20 0.70 -5.49
C THR A 121 -5.58 -0.23 -6.64
N LEU A 122 -5.70 0.28 -7.87
CA LEU A 122 -5.92 -0.53 -9.08
C LEU A 122 -4.81 -1.55 -9.30
N LEU A 123 -3.56 -1.16 -9.12
CA LEU A 123 -2.42 -2.07 -9.21
C LEU A 123 -2.57 -3.21 -8.21
N ASN A 124 -2.87 -2.89 -6.95
CA ASN A 124 -3.02 -3.90 -5.91
C ASN A 124 -4.25 -4.81 -6.14
N ILE A 125 -5.34 -4.29 -6.70
CA ILE A 125 -6.50 -5.10 -7.12
C ILE A 125 -6.09 -6.08 -8.23
N ASN A 126 -5.35 -5.63 -9.23
CA ASN A 126 -4.86 -6.51 -10.30
C ASN A 126 -3.92 -7.60 -9.77
N TYR A 127 -3.05 -7.25 -8.82
CA TYR A 127 -2.22 -8.24 -8.13
C TYR A 127 -3.07 -9.27 -7.38
N PHE A 128 -4.06 -8.81 -6.63
CA PHE A 128 -4.99 -9.68 -5.92
C PHE A 128 -5.69 -10.65 -6.87
N LEU A 129 -6.29 -10.14 -7.94
CA LEU A 129 -6.99 -10.97 -8.93
C LEU A 129 -6.05 -12.02 -9.55
N LYS A 130 -4.85 -11.61 -9.95
CA LYS A 130 -3.85 -12.52 -10.50
C LYS A 130 -3.43 -13.60 -9.50
N SER A 131 -3.26 -13.24 -8.24
CA SER A 131 -2.90 -14.20 -7.18
C SER A 131 -4.05 -15.16 -6.88
N MET A 132 -5.31 -14.74 -7.05
CA MET A 132 -6.48 -15.60 -6.92
C MET A 132 -6.56 -16.65 -8.02
N GLU A 133 -6.15 -16.35 -9.27
CA GLU A 133 -6.10 -17.34 -10.36
C GLU A 133 -5.17 -18.52 -10.04
N GLY A 134 -4.07 -18.27 -9.32
CA GLY A 134 -3.11 -19.29 -8.89
C GLY A 134 -3.41 -19.92 -7.53
N SER A 135 -4.44 -19.44 -6.82
CA SER A 135 -4.73 -19.89 -5.46
C SER A 135 -5.29 -21.31 -5.41
N THR A 136 -4.75 -22.12 -4.51
CA THR A 136 -5.27 -23.47 -4.17
C THR A 136 -6.22 -23.43 -2.95
N ALA A 137 -6.50 -22.26 -2.40
CA ALA A 137 -7.37 -22.13 -1.24
C ALA A 137 -8.80 -22.53 -1.56
N VAL A 138 -9.38 -23.35 -0.70
CA VAL A 138 -10.80 -23.71 -0.75
C VAL A 138 -11.58 -22.61 -0.02
N ILE A 139 -12.32 -21.82 -0.77
CA ILE A 139 -13.21 -20.81 -0.19
C ILE A 139 -14.53 -21.54 0.20
N SER A 140 -14.95 -21.35 1.46
CA SER A 140 -16.20 -21.92 1.97
C SER A 140 -17.38 -21.44 1.12
N SER A 141 -18.34 -22.35 0.84
CA SER A 141 -19.52 -22.05 0.04
C SER A 141 -20.38 -20.91 0.63
N ASN A 142 -20.30 -20.68 1.94
CA ASN A 142 -20.99 -19.59 2.61
C ASN A 142 -20.39 -18.19 2.34
N ASN A 143 -19.19 -18.12 1.78
CA ASN A 143 -18.46 -16.87 1.51
C ASN A 143 -18.28 -16.61 0.02
N LYS A 144 -18.90 -17.40 -0.87
CA LYS A 144 -18.80 -17.21 -2.34
C LYS A 144 -19.65 -16.05 -2.87
N ASP A 145 -20.58 -15.54 -2.07
CA ASP A 145 -21.57 -14.55 -2.46
C ASP A 145 -21.24 -13.14 -1.92
N VAL A 146 -19.99 -12.88 -1.54
CA VAL A 146 -19.51 -11.55 -1.08
C VAL A 146 -18.67 -10.89 -2.14
#